data_3f51574a492e5349cb45c8a97c3650be
#
_entry.id   3f51574a492e5349cb45c8a97c3650be
#
_cell.length_a   1.000
_cell.length_b   1.000
_cell.length_c   1.000
_cell.angle_alpha   90.00
_cell.angle_beta   90.00
_cell.angle_gamma   90.00
#
_symmetry.space_group_name_H-M   'P 1'
#
loop_
_entity.id
_entity.type
_entity.pdbx_description
1 polymer ?
#
loop_
_entity_poly.entity_id
_entity_poly.type
_entity_poly.pdbx_seq_one_letter_code
_entity_poly.pdbx_strand_id
1 'polypeptide(L)'
;MKKNAILLACSLFVILAASAGNPKSKPSVPAPIYMDNNYHGPADPEAVWNPVTKEYMIFYTGRRPFLDQSSYVGTPVGVAVSKDMIHWKHAGYCSFDGAGGEPDSEITYWAPGVIIEGDTAHMYVTVKLDSTPVWGGPSNIVHYTAPATDMISGWKRQSAVVTTPISIDATVIRNGDGYEMWYRDRPTEETGGLYHAHRKNLYDWELLGLAKGDINRVDVTGHTYQEGAFAFYWKGWFWIIADPHKGLAVYRSKDAVNWEYQGIIMYEPGKRFADNTRARHPSVLIKDNRAFIVYHVQPFLGYNPGTHEAGDEIYQKISFLQMAELNCENGKLTCNRDKTIYP
;
A
#
# COMPACT_ATOMS: atom_id res chain seq x y z
N MET A 1 -81.36 -7.47 52.47
CA MET A 1 -80.87 -7.35 51.11
C MET A 1 -79.35 -7.26 51.15
N LYS A 2 -78.63 -8.34 50.88
CA LYS A 2 -77.17 -8.40 50.89
C LYS A 2 -76.73 -8.36 49.44
N LYS A 3 -75.92 -7.36 49.03
CA LYS A 3 -75.31 -7.26 47.73
C LYS A 3 -73.94 -8.01 47.75
N ASN A 4 -73.83 -9.05 46.99
CA ASN A 4 -72.54 -9.73 46.75
C ASN A 4 -71.78 -8.98 45.69
N ALA A 5 -70.57 -8.53 46.04
CA ALA A 5 -69.60 -8.01 45.10
C ALA A 5 -68.69 -9.13 44.65
N ILE A 6 -68.68 -9.40 43.35
CA ILE A 6 -67.75 -10.36 42.70
C ILE A 6 -66.50 -9.59 42.34
N LEU A 7 -65.35 -9.95 42.96
CA LEU A 7 -64.06 -9.50 42.58
C LEU A 7 -63.54 -10.32 41.38
N LEU A 8 -63.39 -9.68 40.25
CA LEU A 8 -62.73 -10.26 39.05
C LEU A 8 -61.23 -9.97 39.16
N ALA A 9 -60.45 -11.02 39.41
CA ALA A 9 -58.99 -10.93 39.40
C ALA A 9 -58.47 -11.09 37.96
N CYS A 10 -58.06 -10.02 37.32
CA CYS A 10 -57.35 -10.04 36.06
C CYS A 10 -55.87 -10.37 36.30
N SER A 11 -55.48 -11.59 36.03
CA SER A 11 -54.07 -12.02 36.01
C SER A 11 -53.41 -11.51 34.73
N LEU A 12 -52.57 -10.49 34.85
CA LEU A 12 -51.73 -9.99 33.74
C LEU A 12 -50.55 -10.97 33.55
N PHE A 13 -50.60 -11.81 32.54
CA PHE A 13 -49.42 -12.56 32.07
C PHE A 13 -48.52 -11.60 31.29
N VAL A 14 -47.43 -11.15 31.90
CA VAL A 14 -46.35 -10.48 31.17
C VAL A 14 -45.52 -11.57 30.48
N ILE A 15 -45.70 -11.70 29.17
CA ILE A 15 -44.81 -12.52 28.33
C ILE A 15 -43.56 -11.66 28.13
N LEU A 16 -42.49 -11.99 28.85
CA LEU A 16 -41.14 -11.54 28.51
C LEU A 16 -40.72 -12.25 27.22
N ALA A 17 -40.92 -11.60 26.09
CA ALA A 17 -40.26 -11.99 24.85
C ALA A 17 -38.77 -11.69 25.03
N ALA A 18 -37.98 -12.72 25.32
CA ALA A 18 -36.53 -12.65 25.19
C ALA A 18 -36.22 -12.36 23.71
N SER A 19 -35.86 -11.15 23.39
CA SER A 19 -35.30 -10.81 22.09
C SER A 19 -33.99 -11.59 21.93
N ALA A 20 -34.04 -12.69 21.19
CA ALA A 20 -32.85 -13.36 20.71
C ALA A 20 -32.09 -12.31 19.91
N GLY A 21 -31.03 -11.76 20.47
CA GLY A 21 -30.14 -10.83 19.78
C GLY A 21 -29.65 -11.52 18.51
N ASN A 22 -29.93 -10.94 17.35
CA ASN A 22 -29.34 -11.38 16.10
C ASN A 22 -27.83 -11.57 16.32
N PRO A 23 -27.25 -12.71 15.93
CA PRO A 23 -25.81 -12.90 16.00
C PRO A 23 -25.17 -11.72 15.27
N LYS A 24 -24.39 -10.91 15.98
CA LYS A 24 -23.66 -9.77 15.39
C LYS A 24 -22.86 -10.34 14.22
N SER A 25 -23.19 -9.93 13.00
CA SER A 25 -22.43 -10.29 11.81
C SER A 25 -20.97 -9.88 12.06
N LYS A 26 -20.02 -10.74 11.64
CA LYS A 26 -18.60 -10.35 11.73
C LYS A 26 -18.41 -9.02 11.02
N PRO A 27 -17.64 -8.09 11.59
CA PRO A 27 -17.36 -6.83 10.92
C PRO A 27 -16.56 -7.08 9.64
N SER A 28 -16.95 -6.43 8.55
CA SER A 28 -16.25 -6.47 7.27
C SER A 28 -15.29 -5.30 7.14
N VAL A 29 -14.30 -5.45 6.27
CA VAL A 29 -13.40 -4.36 5.87
C VAL A 29 -14.22 -3.24 5.20
N PRO A 30 -14.12 -1.99 5.66
CA PRO A 30 -14.79 -0.85 5.04
C PRO A 30 -14.17 -0.51 3.67
N ALA A 31 -14.85 0.30 2.91
CA ALA A 31 -14.35 0.92 1.69
C ALA A 31 -14.64 2.43 1.74
N PRO A 32 -13.62 3.28 1.71
CA PRO A 32 -12.18 2.97 1.82
C PRO A 32 -11.81 2.46 3.21
N ILE A 33 -10.64 1.81 3.32
CA ILE A 33 -10.09 1.40 4.62
C ILE A 33 -9.49 2.57 5.38
N TYR A 34 -8.97 3.56 4.64
CA TYR A 34 -8.30 4.71 5.24
C TYR A 34 -8.38 5.95 4.35
N MET A 35 -8.57 7.08 4.99
CA MET A 35 -8.46 8.42 4.44
C MET A 35 -7.59 9.24 5.40
N ASP A 36 -6.61 9.96 4.87
CA ASP A 36 -5.85 10.90 5.68
C ASP A 36 -6.68 12.18 5.87
N ASN A 37 -7.22 12.37 7.07
CA ASN A 37 -8.06 13.52 7.39
C ASN A 37 -7.30 14.84 7.49
N ASN A 38 -5.95 14.79 7.55
CA ASN A 38 -5.13 15.99 7.63
C ASN A 38 -4.84 16.55 6.23
N TYR A 39 -4.48 15.65 5.28
CA TYR A 39 -3.96 16.05 3.97
C TYR A 39 -4.70 15.46 2.77
N HIS A 40 -5.58 14.50 2.97
CA HIS A 40 -6.47 13.93 1.95
C HIS A 40 -5.77 13.23 0.78
N GLY A 41 -4.50 12.89 0.89
CA GLY A 41 -3.75 12.32 -0.22
C GLY A 41 -2.87 11.12 0.16
N PRO A 42 -3.35 10.11 0.93
CA PRO A 42 -2.56 8.91 1.18
C PRO A 42 -2.40 8.13 -0.12
N ALA A 43 -1.16 7.98 -0.56
CA ALA A 43 -0.81 7.28 -1.79
C ALA A 43 0.35 6.30 -1.57
N ASP A 44 0.61 5.44 -2.54
CA ASP A 44 1.76 4.54 -2.56
C ASP A 44 1.90 3.75 -1.24
N PRO A 45 0.86 2.98 -0.84
CA PRO A 45 0.83 2.33 0.46
C PRO A 45 1.83 1.18 0.54
N GLU A 46 2.54 1.11 1.66
CA GLU A 46 3.35 -0.03 2.08
C GLU A 46 2.76 -0.63 3.35
N ALA A 47 2.15 -1.79 3.25
CA ALA A 47 1.45 -2.43 4.34
C ALA A 47 2.29 -3.56 4.94
N VAL A 48 2.52 -3.52 6.26
CA VAL A 48 3.33 -4.49 6.98
C VAL A 48 2.65 -4.96 8.26
N TRP A 49 2.94 -6.18 8.68
CA TRP A 49 2.66 -6.66 10.03
C TRP A 49 3.87 -6.40 10.92
N ASN A 50 3.67 -5.67 12.00
CA ASN A 50 4.70 -5.49 13.02
C ASN A 50 4.59 -6.60 14.08
N PRO A 51 5.52 -7.56 14.13
CA PRO A 51 5.45 -8.68 15.08
C PRO A 51 5.77 -8.27 16.51
N VAL A 52 6.39 -7.11 16.73
CA VAL A 52 6.77 -6.59 18.04
C VAL A 52 5.59 -5.89 18.70
N THR A 53 4.96 -4.94 18.02
CA THR A 53 3.79 -4.20 18.56
C THR A 53 2.47 -4.93 18.37
N LYS A 54 2.45 -6.02 17.56
CA LYS A 54 1.23 -6.77 17.19
C LYS A 54 0.19 -5.88 16.50
N GLU A 55 0.65 -5.06 15.55
CA GLU A 55 -0.19 -4.16 14.77
C GLU A 55 0.11 -4.29 13.28
N TYR A 56 -0.90 -4.12 12.46
CA TYR A 56 -0.75 -3.85 11.03
C TYR A 56 -0.47 -2.37 10.88
N MET A 57 0.47 -2.04 10.01
CA MET A 57 0.86 -0.67 9.72
C MET A 57 0.79 -0.44 8.22
N ILE A 58 0.38 0.74 7.80
CA ILE A 58 0.48 1.20 6.42
C ILE A 58 1.29 2.49 6.44
N PHE A 59 2.43 2.47 5.79
CA PHE A 59 3.21 3.66 5.45
C PHE A 59 2.75 4.16 4.10
N TYR A 60 2.69 5.47 3.90
CA TYR A 60 2.20 6.02 2.64
C TYR A 60 2.82 7.37 2.33
N THR A 61 2.92 7.70 1.05
CA THR A 61 3.24 9.07 0.61
C THR A 61 2.10 10.00 1.03
N GLY A 62 2.39 10.97 1.88
CA GLY A 62 1.40 11.95 2.34
C GLY A 62 1.25 13.11 1.36
N ARG A 63 0.55 12.92 0.24
CA ARG A 63 0.24 14.00 -0.72
C ARG A 63 -0.65 15.05 -0.06
N ARG A 64 -0.46 16.31 -0.44
CA ARG A 64 -1.16 17.47 0.13
C ARG A 64 -1.94 18.23 -0.94
N PRO A 65 -3.05 17.69 -1.45
CA PRO A 65 -3.76 18.24 -2.61
C PRO A 65 -4.24 19.68 -2.45
N PHE A 66 -4.54 20.12 -1.24
CA PHE A 66 -5.05 21.47 -0.97
C PHE A 66 -3.98 22.51 -0.66
N LEU A 67 -2.71 22.10 -0.55
CA LEU A 67 -1.61 23.03 -0.40
C LEU A 67 -0.99 23.30 -1.77
N ASP A 68 -0.85 24.56 -2.11
CA ASP A 68 -0.33 24.98 -3.40
C ASP A 68 1.04 24.36 -3.67
N GLN A 69 1.24 23.85 -4.89
CA GLN A 69 2.47 23.22 -5.39
C GLN A 69 3.02 22.04 -4.57
N SER A 70 2.41 21.65 -3.48
CA SER A 70 2.99 20.72 -2.53
C SER A 70 2.46 19.29 -2.59
N SER A 71 1.80 18.90 -3.66
CA SER A 71 1.44 17.50 -3.88
C SER A 71 2.62 16.64 -4.32
N TYR A 72 3.64 17.27 -4.91
CA TYR A 72 4.83 16.59 -5.43
C TYR A 72 6.06 16.81 -4.57
N VAL A 73 6.09 17.87 -3.77
CA VAL A 73 7.23 18.25 -2.95
C VAL A 73 6.81 18.48 -1.51
N GLY A 74 7.75 18.29 -0.58
CA GLY A 74 7.50 18.40 0.84
C GLY A 74 6.52 17.35 1.38
N THR A 75 6.35 16.21 0.71
CA THR A 75 5.46 15.13 1.13
C THR A 75 6.11 14.31 2.25
N PRO A 76 5.45 14.15 3.41
CA PRO A 76 5.92 13.27 4.48
C PRO A 76 5.58 11.80 4.16
N VAL A 77 6.16 10.89 4.92
CA VAL A 77 5.66 9.52 5.03
C VAL A 77 4.65 9.47 6.16
N GLY A 78 3.37 9.25 5.83
CA GLY A 78 2.32 9.07 6.81
C GLY A 78 2.19 7.62 7.28
N VAL A 79 1.64 7.41 8.46
CA VAL A 79 1.46 6.10 9.08
C VAL A 79 0.03 5.92 9.57
N ALA A 80 -0.62 4.85 9.12
CA ALA A 80 -1.87 4.36 9.66
C ALA A 80 -1.66 3.00 10.34
N VAL A 81 -2.36 2.73 11.44
CA VAL A 81 -2.24 1.48 12.20
C VAL A 81 -3.58 0.83 12.45
N SER A 82 -3.59 -0.50 12.55
CA SER A 82 -4.77 -1.30 12.87
C SER A 82 -4.38 -2.57 13.61
N LYS A 83 -5.25 -3.06 14.51
CA LYS A 83 -5.09 -4.37 15.17
C LYS A 83 -5.82 -5.50 14.44
N ASP A 84 -6.72 -5.16 13.52
CA ASP A 84 -7.65 -6.11 12.93
C ASP A 84 -7.82 -5.99 11.41
N MET A 85 -7.10 -5.06 10.75
CA MET A 85 -7.22 -4.69 9.34
C MET A 85 -8.59 -4.09 8.95
N ILE A 86 -9.46 -3.81 9.92
CA ILE A 86 -10.79 -3.23 9.72
C ILE A 86 -10.80 -1.77 10.18
N HIS A 87 -10.29 -1.54 11.39
CA HIS A 87 -10.30 -0.22 12.03
C HIS A 87 -8.90 0.40 11.94
N TRP A 88 -8.71 1.25 10.96
CA TRP A 88 -7.46 1.98 10.74
C TRP A 88 -7.53 3.37 11.36
N LYS A 89 -6.45 3.80 11.98
CA LYS A 89 -6.31 5.15 12.55
C LYS A 89 -4.98 5.76 12.15
N HIS A 90 -4.95 7.07 11.99
CA HIS A 90 -3.72 7.83 11.83
C HIS A 90 -2.85 7.68 13.08
N ALA A 91 -1.57 7.39 12.87
CA ALA A 91 -0.60 7.23 13.96
C ALA A 91 0.45 8.37 13.99
N GLY A 92 0.64 9.06 12.88
CA GLY A 92 1.61 10.16 12.77
C GLY A 92 2.26 10.20 11.40
N TYR A 93 3.26 11.06 11.28
CA TYR A 93 4.17 11.13 10.13
C TYR A 93 5.60 10.78 10.57
N CYS A 94 6.33 10.05 9.73
CA CYS A 94 7.68 9.61 10.05
C CYS A 94 8.64 10.78 10.21
N SER A 95 9.46 10.72 11.26
CA SER A 95 10.58 11.63 11.47
C SER A 95 11.88 10.90 11.17
N PHE A 96 12.70 11.49 10.30
CA PHE A 96 13.97 10.95 9.84
C PHE A 96 15.13 11.76 10.45
N ASP A 97 15.91 11.15 11.35
CA ASP A 97 16.99 11.80 12.12
C ASP A 97 16.51 13.01 12.94
N GLY A 98 15.26 12.97 13.40
CA GLY A 98 14.64 14.06 14.14
C GLY A 98 14.12 15.21 13.27
N ALA A 99 14.28 15.12 11.94
CA ALA A 99 13.70 16.04 10.97
C ALA A 99 12.51 15.38 10.24
N GLY A 100 11.62 16.17 9.69
CA GLY A 100 10.38 15.67 9.09
C GLY A 100 9.32 15.42 10.17
N GLY A 101 8.42 14.52 9.89
CA GLY A 101 7.28 14.20 10.78
C GLY A 101 6.11 15.16 10.65
N GLU A 102 6.38 16.38 10.20
CA GLU A 102 5.37 17.38 9.91
C GLU A 102 5.30 17.66 8.40
N PRO A 103 4.14 18.02 7.92
CA PRO A 103 3.90 18.24 6.49
C PRO A 103 4.63 19.41 5.88
N ASP A 104 5.29 20.22 6.66
CA ASP A 104 6.11 21.37 6.21
C ASP A 104 7.56 21.00 6.00
N SER A 105 7.85 19.70 5.91
CA SER A 105 9.21 19.25 5.58
C SER A 105 9.65 19.80 4.23
N GLU A 106 10.82 20.42 4.19
CA GLU A 106 11.48 20.80 2.94
C GLU A 106 11.90 19.58 2.12
N ILE A 107 11.96 18.41 2.75
CA ILE A 107 12.37 17.15 2.13
C ILE A 107 11.12 16.42 1.61
N THR A 108 11.22 15.92 0.39
CA THR A 108 10.18 15.15 -0.26
C THR A 108 10.48 13.66 -0.16
N TYR A 109 9.57 12.91 0.46
CA TYR A 109 9.60 11.46 0.55
C TYR A 109 8.47 10.85 -0.24
N TRP A 110 8.77 9.83 -1.07
CA TRP A 110 7.78 9.07 -1.84
C TRP A 110 7.93 7.57 -1.61
N ALA A 111 6.83 6.84 -1.75
CA ALA A 111 6.73 5.39 -1.85
C ALA A 111 7.74 4.64 -0.94
N PRO A 112 7.47 4.59 0.37
CA PRO A 112 8.29 3.84 1.30
C PRO A 112 8.17 2.33 1.05
N GLY A 113 9.29 1.59 1.00
CA GLY A 113 9.34 0.13 1.08
C GLY A 113 9.85 -0.29 2.46
N VAL A 114 9.14 -1.15 3.17
CA VAL A 114 9.45 -1.48 4.58
C VAL A 114 9.56 -2.98 4.79
N ILE A 115 10.63 -3.40 5.46
CA ILE A 115 10.79 -4.78 5.96
C ILE A 115 11.21 -4.74 7.43
N ILE A 116 10.69 -5.67 8.24
CA ILE A 116 11.04 -5.82 9.65
C ILE A 116 11.83 -7.12 9.83
N GLU A 117 13.03 -7.01 10.39
CA GLU A 117 13.88 -8.15 10.70
C GLU A 117 14.24 -8.10 12.20
N GLY A 118 13.73 -9.09 12.95
CA GLY A 118 13.83 -9.08 14.41
C GLY A 118 13.18 -7.84 15.03
N ASP A 119 13.98 -7.09 15.81
CA ASP A 119 13.53 -5.87 16.47
C ASP A 119 13.82 -4.59 15.67
N THR A 120 14.33 -4.73 14.44
CA THR A 120 14.71 -3.61 13.58
C THR A 120 13.82 -3.53 12.36
N ALA A 121 13.27 -2.36 12.11
CA ALA A 121 12.60 -2.01 10.87
C ALA A 121 13.59 -1.32 9.92
N HIS A 122 13.52 -1.67 8.64
CA HIS A 122 14.28 -1.09 7.54
C HIS A 122 13.30 -0.44 6.57
N MET A 123 13.54 0.82 6.23
CA MET A 123 12.78 1.55 5.21
C MET A 123 13.69 1.98 4.08
N TYR A 124 13.28 1.67 2.87
CA TYR A 124 13.90 2.15 1.63
C TYR A 124 12.92 3.12 1.00
N VAL A 125 13.18 4.40 1.18
CA VAL A 125 12.26 5.44 0.76
C VAL A 125 12.87 6.27 -0.37
N THR A 126 12.05 6.64 -1.33
CA THR A 126 12.44 7.61 -2.37
C THR A 126 12.59 8.98 -1.75
N VAL A 127 13.76 9.59 -1.93
CA VAL A 127 14.04 10.98 -1.53
C VAL A 127 14.28 11.79 -2.80
N LYS A 128 13.37 12.73 -3.08
CA LYS A 128 13.54 13.69 -4.17
C LYS A 128 14.61 14.71 -3.81
N LEU A 129 15.53 14.97 -4.73
CA LEU A 129 16.72 15.79 -4.48
C LEU A 129 16.54 17.27 -4.84
N ASP A 130 15.46 17.63 -5.50
CA ASP A 130 15.12 19.00 -5.86
C ASP A 130 13.75 19.40 -5.34
N SER A 131 13.47 20.69 -5.39
CA SER A 131 12.18 21.29 -4.99
C SER A 131 11.26 21.58 -6.17
N THR A 132 11.56 21.08 -7.36
CA THR A 132 10.73 21.31 -8.53
C THR A 132 9.37 20.62 -8.34
N PRO A 133 8.24 21.35 -8.41
CA PRO A 133 6.91 20.82 -8.08
C PRO A 133 6.31 20.04 -9.27
N VAL A 134 6.98 18.98 -9.67
CA VAL A 134 6.55 18.07 -10.75
C VAL A 134 6.75 16.62 -10.35
N TRP A 135 6.00 15.71 -10.98
CA TRP A 135 6.29 14.30 -10.89
C TRP A 135 7.63 13.99 -11.56
N GLY A 136 8.48 13.23 -10.88
CA GLY A 136 9.82 12.91 -11.36
C GLY A 136 10.87 13.91 -10.88
N GLY A 137 11.97 14.00 -11.61
CA GLY A 137 13.19 14.72 -11.22
C GLY A 137 14.20 13.83 -10.50
N PRO A 138 15.37 14.37 -10.13
CA PRO A 138 16.42 13.60 -9.50
C PRO A 138 15.98 13.06 -8.14
N SER A 139 16.20 11.77 -7.92
CA SER A 139 15.80 11.08 -6.70
C SER A 139 16.74 9.93 -6.38
N ASN A 140 16.86 9.62 -5.10
CA ASN A 140 17.60 8.48 -4.59
C ASN A 140 16.70 7.57 -3.77
N ILE A 141 17.02 6.28 -3.71
CA ILE A 141 16.47 5.38 -2.70
C ILE A 141 17.41 5.43 -1.49
N VAL A 142 16.89 5.89 -0.38
CA VAL A 142 17.63 6.07 0.87
C VAL A 142 17.14 5.05 1.90
N HIS A 143 18.10 4.39 2.55
CA HIS A 143 17.86 3.43 3.61
C HIS A 143 17.86 4.11 4.97
N TYR A 144 16.82 3.84 5.75
CA TYR A 144 16.69 4.20 7.16
C TYR A 144 16.40 2.95 7.98
N THR A 145 16.80 2.98 9.25
CA THR A 145 16.43 1.95 10.24
C THR A 145 15.75 2.59 11.44
N ALA A 146 14.86 1.83 12.07
CA ALA A 146 14.22 2.22 13.32
C ALA A 146 14.03 0.98 14.23
N PRO A 147 13.94 1.14 15.56
CA PRO A 147 13.40 0.08 16.39
C PRO A 147 11.98 -0.27 15.95
N ALA A 148 11.63 -1.54 15.86
CA ALA A 148 10.28 -1.97 15.50
C ALA A 148 9.21 -1.49 16.53
N THR A 149 9.63 -1.07 17.70
CA THR A 149 8.79 -0.43 18.73
C THR A 149 8.51 1.04 18.47
N ASP A 150 9.30 1.71 17.59
CA ASP A 150 9.13 3.13 17.23
C ASP A 150 9.41 3.34 15.73
N MET A 151 8.46 2.96 14.90
CA MET A 151 8.52 3.12 13.45
C MET A 151 7.89 4.46 12.98
N ILE A 152 7.78 5.44 13.87
CA ILE A 152 7.35 6.81 13.55
C ILE A 152 8.49 7.78 13.77
N SER A 153 9.05 7.83 14.98
CA SER A 153 10.07 8.83 15.36
C SER A 153 11.49 8.29 15.31
N GLY A 154 11.65 6.97 15.32
CA GLY A 154 12.93 6.29 15.51
C GLY A 154 13.82 6.16 14.28
N TRP A 155 13.43 6.68 13.11
CA TRP A 155 14.16 6.47 11.86
C TRP A 155 15.50 7.17 11.83
N LYS A 156 16.58 6.39 11.56
CA LYS A 156 17.95 6.85 11.43
C LYS A 156 18.51 6.51 10.06
N ARG A 157 19.05 7.52 9.37
CA ARG A 157 19.65 7.35 8.06
C ARG A 157 20.86 6.43 8.11
N GLN A 158 20.91 5.48 7.20
CA GLN A 158 22.04 4.56 7.00
C GLN A 158 22.84 4.98 5.77
N SER A 159 22.27 4.87 4.58
CA SER A 159 22.96 5.13 3.32
C SER A 159 21.96 5.54 2.23
N ALA A 160 22.46 6.08 1.12
CA ALA A 160 21.74 6.09 -0.14
C ALA A 160 22.13 4.82 -0.90
N VAL A 161 21.18 3.90 -1.08
CA VAL A 161 21.46 2.57 -1.66
C VAL A 161 21.39 2.54 -3.17
N VAL A 162 20.56 3.42 -3.78
CA VAL A 162 20.52 3.65 -5.22
C VAL A 162 20.59 5.15 -5.46
N THR A 163 21.56 5.57 -6.23
CA THR A 163 21.89 6.98 -6.48
C THR A 163 21.94 7.33 -7.98
N THR A 164 21.23 6.58 -8.77
CA THR A 164 21.04 6.86 -10.21
C THR A 164 20.12 8.07 -10.40
N PRO A 165 20.14 8.75 -11.56
CA PRO A 165 19.44 10.00 -11.73
C PRO A 165 17.95 10.01 -11.34
N ILE A 166 17.25 8.90 -11.52
CA ILE A 166 15.82 8.78 -11.17
C ILE A 166 15.58 7.36 -10.65
N SER A 167 15.76 7.13 -9.35
CA SER A 167 15.45 5.87 -8.69
C SER A 167 14.34 6.05 -7.65
N ILE A 168 13.28 5.23 -7.77
CA ILE A 168 12.07 5.31 -6.95
C ILE A 168 11.52 3.93 -6.61
N ASP A 169 10.60 3.86 -5.65
CA ASP A 169 9.67 2.75 -5.41
C ASP A 169 10.34 1.41 -5.13
N ALA A 170 11.22 1.37 -4.14
CA ALA A 170 11.86 0.13 -3.75
C ALA A 170 10.91 -0.80 -2.99
N THR A 171 10.95 -2.09 -3.31
CA THR A 171 10.34 -3.17 -2.55
C THR A 171 11.39 -4.22 -2.20
N VAL A 172 11.32 -4.77 -1.00
CA VAL A 172 12.33 -5.73 -0.48
C VAL A 172 11.65 -6.96 0.09
N ILE A 173 12.21 -8.12 -0.24
CA ILE A 173 11.73 -9.40 0.29
C ILE A 173 12.91 -10.28 0.72
N ARG A 174 12.69 -11.11 1.73
CA ARG A 174 13.63 -12.18 2.07
C ARG A 174 13.55 -13.32 1.04
N ASN A 175 14.72 -13.81 0.61
CA ASN A 175 14.85 -14.96 -0.27
C ASN A 175 15.98 -15.88 0.23
N GLY A 176 15.62 -17.01 0.84
CA GLY A 176 16.58 -17.93 1.45
C GLY A 176 17.38 -17.27 2.59
N ASP A 177 18.70 -17.22 2.40
CA ASP A 177 19.64 -16.60 3.36
C ASP A 177 19.98 -15.13 3.02
N GLY A 178 19.30 -14.55 2.01
CA GLY A 178 19.51 -13.18 1.56
C GLY A 178 18.23 -12.42 1.32
N TYR A 179 18.37 -11.28 0.65
CA TYR A 179 17.29 -10.34 0.35
C TYR A 179 17.37 -9.92 -1.12
N GLU A 180 16.22 -9.72 -1.70
CA GLU A 180 16.04 -9.19 -3.04
C GLU A 180 15.34 -7.84 -2.96
N MET A 181 15.78 -6.90 -3.78
CA MET A 181 15.15 -5.59 -3.93
C MET A 181 14.81 -5.36 -5.40
N TRP A 182 13.62 -4.88 -5.66
CA TRP A 182 13.24 -4.31 -6.95
C TRP A 182 12.88 -2.86 -6.76
N TYR A 183 13.22 -2.04 -7.76
CA TYR A 183 12.98 -0.61 -7.75
C TYR A 183 12.82 -0.12 -9.19
N ARG A 184 12.12 0.99 -9.33
CA ARG A 184 12.03 1.69 -10.61
C ARG A 184 13.28 2.55 -10.78
N ASP A 185 13.95 2.42 -11.93
CA ASP A 185 15.10 3.26 -12.27
C ASP A 185 15.03 3.72 -13.73
N ARG A 186 15.66 4.85 -13.98
CA ARG A 186 15.80 5.43 -15.31
C ARG A 186 17.18 6.09 -15.46
N PRO A 187 18.26 5.28 -15.56
CA PRO A 187 19.61 5.79 -15.70
C PRO A 187 19.79 6.66 -16.95
N THR A 188 19.05 6.36 -18.03
CA THR A 188 18.97 7.14 -19.27
C THR A 188 17.53 7.22 -19.75
N GLU A 189 17.26 8.10 -20.71
CA GLU A 189 15.92 8.19 -21.33
C GLU A 189 15.44 6.85 -21.94
N GLU A 190 16.35 6.04 -22.39
CA GLU A 190 16.08 4.81 -23.13
C GLU A 190 16.01 3.55 -22.24
N THR A 191 16.56 3.61 -21.02
CA THR A 191 16.81 2.42 -20.20
C THR A 191 15.93 2.32 -18.94
N GLY A 192 14.80 3.00 -18.93
CA GLY A 192 13.88 2.95 -17.79
C GLY A 192 13.19 1.59 -17.62
N GLY A 193 13.05 1.12 -16.37
CA GLY A 193 12.39 -0.15 -16.07
C GLY A 193 12.44 -0.51 -14.59
N LEU A 194 12.04 -1.73 -14.27
CA LEU A 194 12.27 -2.32 -12.95
C LEU A 194 13.66 -2.94 -12.90
N TYR A 195 14.43 -2.52 -11.95
CA TYR A 195 15.79 -2.98 -11.68
C TYR A 195 15.80 -3.92 -10.50
N HIS A 196 16.85 -4.70 -10.39
CA HIS A 196 17.03 -5.73 -9.38
C HIS A 196 18.34 -5.53 -8.63
N ALA A 197 18.31 -5.72 -7.32
CA ALA A 197 19.48 -5.78 -6.46
C ALA A 197 19.36 -6.96 -5.50
N HIS A 198 20.49 -7.49 -5.07
CA HIS A 198 20.57 -8.64 -4.15
C HIS A 198 21.61 -8.42 -3.07
N ARG A 199 21.40 -8.96 -1.88
CA ARG A 199 22.42 -9.09 -0.83
C ARG A 199 22.02 -10.06 0.30
N LYS A 200 23.02 -10.45 1.08
CA LYS A 200 22.83 -11.27 2.29
C LYS A 200 22.40 -10.46 3.54
N ASN A 201 22.51 -9.15 3.48
CA ASN A 201 22.07 -8.25 4.54
C ASN A 201 21.22 -7.10 3.98
N LEU A 202 20.64 -6.31 4.84
CA LEU A 202 19.74 -5.18 4.49
C LEU A 202 20.47 -3.83 4.38
N TYR A 203 21.81 -3.78 4.41
CA TYR A 203 22.59 -2.53 4.43
C TYR A 203 23.34 -2.27 3.12
N ASP A 204 23.97 -3.31 2.61
CA ASP A 204 24.77 -3.22 1.38
C ASP A 204 24.04 -3.93 0.26
N TRP A 205 23.92 -3.31 -0.90
CA TRP A 205 23.21 -3.86 -2.05
C TRP A 205 24.11 -3.98 -3.26
N GLU A 206 24.06 -5.11 -3.92
CA GLU A 206 24.66 -5.35 -5.23
C GLU A 206 23.60 -5.08 -6.29
N LEU A 207 23.81 -4.01 -7.08
CA LEU A 207 22.90 -3.63 -8.17
C LEU A 207 23.14 -4.52 -9.37
N LEU A 208 22.16 -5.32 -9.74
CA LEU A 208 22.26 -6.34 -10.80
C LEU A 208 21.78 -5.85 -12.18
N GLY A 209 21.26 -4.62 -12.25
CA GLY A 209 20.70 -4.06 -13.48
C GLY A 209 19.21 -4.38 -13.66
N LEU A 210 18.72 -4.38 -14.90
CA LEU A 210 17.33 -4.65 -15.23
C LEU A 210 16.89 -6.04 -14.73
N ALA A 211 15.73 -6.11 -14.11
CA ALA A 211 15.10 -7.35 -13.69
C ALA A 211 14.82 -8.25 -14.91
N LYS A 212 15.03 -9.56 -14.75
CA LYS A 212 15.01 -10.55 -15.83
C LYS A 212 13.61 -11.13 -16.07
N GLY A 213 13.44 -11.78 -17.22
CA GLY A 213 12.18 -12.39 -17.65
C GLY A 213 11.29 -11.39 -18.37
N ASP A 214 9.99 -11.55 -18.21
CA ASP A 214 8.99 -10.72 -18.93
C ASP A 214 8.78 -9.34 -18.32
N ILE A 215 9.30 -9.07 -17.13
CA ILE A 215 8.96 -7.91 -16.32
C ILE A 215 9.26 -6.55 -16.99
N ASN A 216 10.25 -6.50 -17.89
CA ASN A 216 10.60 -5.30 -18.66
C ASN A 216 10.36 -5.48 -20.18
N ARG A 217 9.70 -6.56 -20.60
CA ARG A 217 9.50 -6.88 -22.01
C ARG A 217 8.22 -6.27 -22.56
N VAL A 218 8.35 -5.20 -23.33
CA VAL A 218 7.23 -4.49 -23.97
C VAL A 218 6.45 -5.38 -24.94
N ASP A 219 7.15 -6.26 -25.67
CA ASP A 219 6.55 -7.19 -26.64
C ASP A 219 5.64 -8.23 -25.96
N VAL A 220 5.84 -8.51 -24.67
CA VAL A 220 5.04 -9.44 -23.87
C VAL A 220 3.97 -8.72 -23.07
N THR A 221 4.34 -7.64 -22.39
CA THR A 221 3.47 -6.93 -21.43
C THR A 221 2.62 -5.85 -22.08
N GLY A 222 3.05 -5.30 -23.21
CA GLY A 222 2.38 -4.21 -23.91
C GLY A 222 2.49 -2.84 -23.21
N HIS A 223 3.38 -2.71 -22.20
CA HIS A 223 3.63 -1.43 -21.54
C HIS A 223 5.14 -1.16 -21.39
N THR A 224 5.52 0.11 -21.56
CA THR A 224 6.92 0.58 -21.50
C THR A 224 7.30 1.13 -20.15
N TYR A 225 6.33 1.47 -19.31
CA TYR A 225 6.51 2.12 -18.03
C TYR A 225 5.77 1.35 -16.96
N GLN A 226 6.40 1.18 -15.82
CA GLN A 226 5.77 0.67 -14.61
C GLN A 226 6.58 1.10 -13.40
N GLU A 227 5.89 1.30 -12.29
CA GLU A 227 6.44 1.73 -11.02
C GLU A 227 5.69 1.04 -9.87
N GLY A 228 5.96 1.43 -8.62
CA GLY A 228 5.21 0.94 -7.47
C GLY A 228 5.19 -0.59 -7.36
N ALA A 229 6.31 -1.25 -7.67
CA ALA A 229 6.42 -2.69 -7.54
C ALA A 229 6.31 -3.12 -6.08
N PHE A 230 5.54 -4.17 -5.80
CA PHE A 230 5.50 -4.83 -4.51
C PHE A 230 5.79 -6.32 -4.67
N ALA A 231 6.83 -6.80 -3.97
CA ALA A 231 7.27 -8.20 -4.00
C ALA A 231 6.79 -8.95 -2.75
N PHE A 232 6.29 -10.18 -2.92
CA PHE A 232 5.89 -11.05 -1.82
C PHE A 232 5.98 -12.52 -2.20
N TYR A 233 6.05 -13.41 -1.19
CA TYR A 233 6.00 -14.86 -1.39
C TYR A 233 4.67 -15.41 -0.87
N TRP A 234 3.95 -16.16 -1.71
CA TRP A 234 2.67 -16.75 -1.34
C TRP A 234 2.33 -17.97 -2.20
N LYS A 235 1.82 -19.01 -1.57
CA LYS A 235 1.40 -20.26 -2.23
C LYS A 235 2.45 -20.87 -3.15
N GLY A 236 3.72 -20.84 -2.71
CA GLY A 236 4.84 -21.48 -3.42
C GLY A 236 5.36 -20.71 -4.63
N TRP A 237 5.03 -19.42 -4.75
CA TRP A 237 5.53 -18.51 -5.78
C TRP A 237 6.00 -17.21 -5.15
N PHE A 238 7.05 -16.65 -5.74
CA PHE A 238 7.35 -15.23 -5.62
C PHE A 238 6.45 -14.47 -6.59
N TRP A 239 5.94 -13.35 -6.14
CA TRP A 239 5.07 -12.47 -6.89
C TRP A 239 5.62 -11.07 -6.90
N ILE A 240 5.50 -10.37 -8.02
CA ILE A 240 5.57 -8.92 -8.12
C ILE A 240 4.27 -8.43 -8.71
N ILE A 241 3.69 -7.41 -8.06
CA ILE A 241 2.59 -6.63 -8.61
C ILE A 241 3.10 -5.20 -8.78
N ALA A 242 3.00 -4.64 -9.98
CA ALA A 242 3.51 -3.31 -10.31
C ALA A 242 2.44 -2.45 -10.99
N ASP A 243 2.62 -1.13 -11.01
CA ASP A 243 1.69 -0.16 -11.59
C ASP A 243 2.19 0.35 -12.96
N PRO A 244 1.66 -0.16 -14.08
CA PRO A 244 1.91 0.37 -15.42
C PRO A 244 0.93 1.50 -15.80
N HIS A 245 0.27 2.13 -14.83
CA HIS A 245 -0.77 3.15 -15.00
C HIS A 245 -2.04 2.68 -15.75
N LYS A 246 -2.22 1.37 -15.87
CA LYS A 246 -3.35 0.71 -16.54
C LYS A 246 -3.87 -0.48 -15.72
N GLY A 247 -4.18 -0.25 -14.45
CA GLY A 247 -4.38 -1.31 -13.46
C GLY A 247 -3.03 -1.82 -12.95
N LEU A 248 -3.00 -3.05 -12.44
CA LEU A 248 -1.82 -3.62 -11.80
C LEU A 248 -1.32 -4.83 -12.60
N ALA A 249 -0.07 -4.77 -13.06
CA ALA A 249 0.62 -5.86 -13.74
C ALA A 249 1.08 -6.92 -12.74
N VAL A 250 0.81 -8.18 -13.02
CA VAL A 250 1.15 -9.30 -12.15
C VAL A 250 2.24 -10.14 -12.79
N TYR A 251 3.28 -10.41 -12.03
CA TYR A 251 4.37 -11.31 -12.37
C TYR A 251 4.56 -12.38 -11.32
N ARG A 252 5.01 -13.57 -11.73
CA ARG A 252 5.37 -14.64 -10.81
C ARG A 252 6.75 -15.21 -11.13
N SER A 253 7.39 -15.79 -10.13
CA SER A 253 8.68 -16.46 -10.27
C SER A 253 8.80 -17.65 -9.31
N LYS A 254 9.64 -18.63 -9.65
CA LYS A 254 10.03 -19.71 -8.74
C LYS A 254 11.33 -19.42 -8.00
N ASP A 255 12.15 -18.53 -8.51
CA ASP A 255 13.50 -18.26 -8.06
C ASP A 255 13.74 -16.79 -7.65
N ALA A 256 12.70 -15.93 -7.72
CA ALA A 256 12.78 -14.49 -7.51
C ALA A 256 13.71 -13.75 -8.50
N VAL A 257 14.13 -14.39 -9.58
CA VAL A 257 15.05 -13.84 -10.57
C VAL A 257 14.39 -13.75 -11.95
N ASN A 258 13.75 -14.84 -12.38
CA ASN A 258 13.13 -14.93 -13.69
C ASN A 258 11.62 -14.79 -13.58
N TRP A 259 11.07 -13.71 -14.14
CA TRP A 259 9.68 -13.30 -13.96
C TRP A 259 8.82 -13.62 -15.19
N GLU A 260 7.70 -14.31 -14.97
CA GLU A 260 6.67 -14.60 -15.96
C GLU A 260 5.50 -13.62 -15.80
N TYR A 261 5.10 -12.95 -16.88
CA TYR A 261 3.94 -12.07 -16.89
C TYR A 261 2.63 -12.85 -16.91
N GLN A 262 1.66 -12.40 -16.09
CA GLN A 262 0.35 -13.04 -15.95
C GLN A 262 -0.82 -12.21 -16.50
N GLY A 263 -0.63 -10.93 -16.70
CA GLY A 263 -1.68 -10.01 -17.14
C GLY A 263 -1.91 -8.86 -16.15
N ILE A 264 -2.97 -8.11 -16.41
CA ILE A 264 -3.41 -6.96 -15.61
C ILE A 264 -4.57 -7.38 -14.72
N ILE A 265 -4.57 -6.91 -13.48
CA ILE A 265 -5.71 -6.96 -12.57
C ILE A 265 -6.14 -5.54 -12.17
N MET A 266 -7.38 -5.38 -11.72
CA MET A 266 -7.91 -4.16 -11.09
C MET A 266 -7.77 -2.88 -11.95
N TYR A 267 -7.84 -3.03 -13.29
CA TYR A 267 -7.90 -1.90 -14.21
C TYR A 267 -9.28 -1.25 -14.18
N GLU A 268 -10.33 -2.07 -14.25
CA GLU A 268 -11.70 -1.59 -14.21
C GLU A 268 -12.05 -1.03 -12.83
N PRO A 269 -12.86 0.05 -12.76
CA PRO A 269 -13.37 0.59 -11.51
C PRO A 269 -14.11 -0.46 -10.68
N GLY A 270 -13.97 -0.36 -9.36
CA GLY A 270 -14.83 -1.10 -8.43
C GLY A 270 -16.17 -0.42 -8.22
N LYS A 271 -17.08 -1.15 -7.54
CA LYS A 271 -18.43 -0.67 -7.20
C LYS A 271 -18.56 -0.25 -5.74
N ARG A 272 -17.55 -0.54 -4.92
CA ARG A 272 -17.54 -0.12 -3.52
C ARG A 272 -17.37 1.39 -3.43
N PHE A 273 -17.75 1.95 -2.28
CA PHE A 273 -17.65 3.40 -2.08
C PHE A 273 -16.21 3.89 -2.30
N ALA A 274 -16.08 4.94 -3.09
CA ALA A 274 -14.82 5.59 -3.46
C ALA A 274 -13.78 4.67 -4.14
N ASP A 275 -14.17 3.50 -4.66
CA ASP A 275 -13.31 2.55 -5.37
C ASP A 275 -13.56 2.61 -6.90
N ASN A 276 -13.78 3.81 -7.41
CA ASN A 276 -14.33 4.10 -8.74
C ASN A 276 -13.30 4.48 -9.79
N THR A 277 -12.01 4.21 -9.52
CA THR A 277 -10.92 4.36 -10.49
C THR A 277 -10.05 3.11 -10.51
N ARG A 278 -9.10 3.02 -11.45
CA ARG A 278 -8.12 1.92 -11.44
C ARG A 278 -7.32 1.90 -10.14
N ALA A 279 -6.88 0.74 -9.73
CA ALA A 279 -5.96 0.59 -8.60
C ALA A 279 -4.56 1.05 -8.97
N ARG A 280 -3.83 1.59 -7.98
CA ARG A 280 -2.46 2.08 -8.11
C ARG A 280 -1.60 1.66 -6.94
N HIS A 281 -0.30 1.53 -7.17
CA HIS A 281 0.74 1.23 -6.20
C HIS A 281 0.27 0.21 -5.14
N PRO A 282 0.41 -1.08 -5.38
CA PRO A 282 -0.08 -2.12 -4.48
C PRO A 282 0.90 -2.38 -3.34
N SER A 283 0.38 -2.86 -2.22
CA SER A 283 1.11 -3.68 -1.25
C SER A 283 0.25 -4.85 -0.80
N VAL A 284 0.83 -5.88 -0.21
CA VAL A 284 0.12 -7.11 0.14
C VAL A 284 0.42 -7.54 1.57
N LEU A 285 -0.63 -7.69 2.37
CA LEU A 285 -0.57 -8.33 3.68
C LEU A 285 -0.95 -9.81 3.56
N ILE A 286 -0.18 -10.68 4.16
CA ILE A 286 -0.51 -12.11 4.27
C ILE A 286 -0.89 -12.43 5.71
N LYS A 287 -2.09 -12.99 5.88
CA LYS A 287 -2.61 -13.45 7.17
C LYS A 287 -3.35 -14.77 6.98
N ASP A 288 -3.05 -15.77 7.79
CA ASP A 288 -3.71 -17.07 7.79
C ASP A 288 -3.78 -17.71 6.37
N ASN A 289 -2.67 -17.64 5.64
CA ASN A 289 -2.54 -18.10 4.24
C ASN A 289 -3.52 -17.43 3.24
N ARG A 290 -4.06 -16.26 3.59
CA ARG A 290 -4.84 -15.37 2.72
C ARG A 290 -4.00 -14.13 2.41
N ALA A 291 -4.17 -13.56 1.22
CA ALA A 291 -3.46 -12.37 0.79
C ALA A 291 -4.43 -11.20 0.58
N PHE A 292 -4.15 -10.06 1.17
CA PHE A 292 -4.94 -8.85 1.11
C PHE A 292 -4.13 -7.76 0.44
N ILE A 293 -4.57 -7.32 -0.73
CA ILE A 293 -3.93 -6.22 -1.46
C ILE A 293 -4.47 -4.90 -0.96
N VAL A 294 -3.56 -4.00 -0.57
CA VAL A 294 -3.83 -2.60 -0.26
C VAL A 294 -3.35 -1.77 -1.44
N TYR A 295 -4.13 -0.80 -1.85
CA TYR A 295 -3.84 0.06 -3.00
C TYR A 295 -4.49 1.42 -2.81
N HIS A 296 -3.98 2.42 -3.53
CA HIS A 296 -4.68 3.71 -3.55
C HIS A 296 -5.54 3.88 -4.80
N VAL A 297 -6.56 4.72 -4.65
CA VAL A 297 -7.44 5.18 -5.71
C VAL A 297 -7.59 6.69 -5.63
N GLN A 298 -7.94 7.31 -6.74
CA GLN A 298 -8.20 8.76 -6.86
C GLN A 298 -9.68 8.97 -7.20
N PRO A 299 -10.58 8.92 -6.21
CA PRO A 299 -12.03 8.76 -6.46
C PRO A 299 -12.68 9.95 -7.18
N PHE A 300 -12.05 11.11 -7.16
CA PHE A 300 -12.56 12.33 -7.79
C PHE A 300 -11.99 12.58 -9.19
N LEU A 301 -11.09 11.72 -9.63
CA LEU A 301 -10.53 11.81 -10.99
C LEU A 301 -11.54 11.25 -11.94
N GLY A 302 -12.55 11.08 -12.15
CA GLY A 302 -13.44 10.42 -13.11
C GLY A 302 -12.72 9.30 -13.88
N TYR A 303 -13.31 8.14 -13.94
CA TYR A 303 -12.75 7.02 -14.68
C TYR A 303 -12.82 7.27 -16.19
N ASN A 304 -11.66 7.38 -16.81
CA ASN A 304 -11.52 7.33 -18.25
C ASN A 304 -10.28 6.53 -18.63
N PRO A 305 -10.42 5.32 -19.15
CA PRO A 305 -9.30 4.45 -19.47
C PRO A 305 -8.37 5.01 -20.56
N GLY A 306 -8.84 5.99 -21.32
CA GLY A 306 -8.06 6.63 -22.40
C GLY A 306 -7.39 7.94 -22.02
N THR A 307 -7.73 8.53 -20.86
CA THR A 307 -7.11 9.78 -20.45
C THR A 307 -5.85 9.52 -19.65
N HIS A 308 -4.79 10.20 -20.05
CA HIS A 308 -3.71 10.49 -19.13
C HIS A 308 -4.26 11.46 -18.08
N GLU A 309 -3.83 11.30 -16.86
CA GLU A 309 -4.03 12.30 -15.85
C GLU A 309 -3.26 13.53 -16.28
N ALA A 310 -3.97 14.45 -16.86
CA ALA A 310 -3.36 15.70 -17.28
C ALA A 310 -3.34 16.64 -16.08
N GLY A 311 -2.17 17.18 -15.81
CA GLY A 311 -2.01 18.36 -14.98
C GLY A 311 -2.16 18.18 -13.49
N ASP A 312 -2.09 19.30 -12.85
CA ASP A 312 -1.98 19.48 -11.40
C ASP A 312 -3.33 19.76 -10.73
N GLU A 313 -4.39 19.22 -11.29
CA GLU A 313 -5.70 19.39 -10.69
C GLU A 313 -5.76 18.76 -9.29
N ILE A 314 -6.30 19.51 -8.36
CA ILE A 314 -6.43 19.11 -6.96
C ILE A 314 -7.08 17.74 -6.80
N TYR A 315 -8.08 17.43 -7.63
CA TYR A 315 -8.80 16.16 -7.59
C TYR A 315 -7.95 14.94 -7.95
N GLN A 316 -6.91 15.12 -8.77
CA GLN A 316 -5.98 14.04 -9.10
C GLN A 316 -5.10 13.63 -7.92
N LYS A 317 -5.00 14.49 -6.93
CA LYS A 317 -4.09 14.36 -5.80
C LYS A 317 -4.80 13.85 -4.56
N ILE A 318 -6.14 13.99 -4.50
CA ILE A 318 -6.94 13.36 -3.45
C ILE A 318 -6.96 11.86 -3.70
N SER A 319 -6.55 11.11 -2.70
CA SER A 319 -6.49 9.65 -2.77
C SER A 319 -7.01 9.00 -1.49
N PHE A 320 -7.49 7.78 -1.62
CA PHE A 320 -7.96 6.95 -0.52
C PHE A 320 -7.34 5.57 -0.63
N LEU A 321 -7.11 4.93 0.53
CA LEU A 321 -6.62 3.56 0.55
C LEU A 321 -7.79 2.59 0.57
N GLN A 322 -7.70 1.58 -0.28
CA GLN A 322 -8.65 0.49 -0.41
C GLN A 322 -7.96 -0.84 -0.09
N MET A 323 -8.76 -1.86 0.22
CA MET A 323 -8.26 -3.22 0.41
C MET A 323 -9.19 -4.21 -0.33
N ALA A 324 -8.59 -5.23 -0.94
CA ALA A 324 -9.30 -6.36 -1.53
C ALA A 324 -8.59 -7.68 -1.20
N GLU A 325 -9.25 -8.80 -1.36
CA GLU A 325 -8.65 -10.12 -1.20
C GLU A 325 -8.18 -10.67 -2.55
N LEU A 326 -6.90 -11.09 -2.62
CA LEU A 326 -6.36 -11.81 -3.76
C LEU A 326 -6.78 -13.27 -3.71
N ASN A 327 -7.06 -13.84 -4.87
CA ASN A 327 -7.22 -15.27 -5.05
C ASN A 327 -6.07 -15.84 -5.91
N CYS A 328 -5.60 -17.02 -5.58
CA CYS A 328 -4.58 -17.73 -6.35
C CYS A 328 -5.03 -19.16 -6.63
N GLU A 329 -5.34 -19.43 -7.89
CA GLU A 329 -5.72 -20.76 -8.38
C GLU A 329 -4.75 -21.17 -9.50
N ASN A 330 -4.20 -22.38 -9.39
CA ASN A 330 -3.26 -22.93 -10.37
C ASN A 330 -2.07 -21.99 -10.69
N GLY A 331 -1.60 -21.25 -9.69
CA GLY A 331 -0.50 -20.29 -9.86
C GLY A 331 -0.86 -19.06 -10.69
N LYS A 332 -2.15 -18.69 -10.76
CA LYS A 332 -2.64 -17.45 -11.36
C LYS A 332 -3.30 -16.58 -10.30
N LEU A 333 -2.88 -15.33 -10.20
CA LEU A 333 -3.50 -14.32 -9.33
C LEU A 333 -4.71 -13.69 -10.00
N THR A 334 -5.78 -13.53 -9.21
CA THR A 334 -6.98 -12.77 -9.58
C THR A 334 -7.45 -11.93 -8.39
N CYS A 335 -8.21 -10.89 -8.66
CA CYS A 335 -8.82 -10.05 -7.64
C CYS A 335 -10.24 -9.67 -8.03
N ASN A 336 -11.21 -9.93 -7.17
CA ASN A 336 -12.53 -9.31 -7.24
C ASN A 336 -12.60 -8.23 -6.15
N ARG A 337 -12.30 -6.99 -6.55
CA ARG A 337 -12.25 -5.84 -5.64
C ARG A 337 -13.59 -5.47 -5.02
N ASP A 338 -14.70 -5.95 -5.58
CA ASP A 338 -16.07 -5.68 -5.08
C ASP A 338 -16.53 -6.68 -4.02
N LYS A 339 -15.78 -7.77 -3.83
CA LYS A 339 -16.10 -8.79 -2.84
C LYS A 339 -15.94 -8.22 -1.42
N THR A 340 -16.96 -8.41 -0.57
CA THR A 340 -16.84 -8.12 0.86
C THR A 340 -15.82 -9.06 1.49
N ILE A 341 -14.91 -8.51 2.28
CA ILE A 341 -13.85 -9.26 2.96
C ILE A 341 -13.98 -9.19 4.47
N TYR A 342 -13.63 -10.32 5.11
CA TYR A 342 -13.60 -10.52 6.55
C TYR A 342 -12.20 -11.05 6.91
N PRO A 343 -11.27 -10.19 7.34
CA PRO A 343 -9.87 -10.57 7.59
C PRO A 343 -9.68 -11.46 8.82
#